data_4a3fea1aab371eec49fd0ad6ecc9739b
#
_entry.id   4a3fea1aab371eec49fd0ad6ecc9739b
#
_cell.length_a   1.000
_cell.length_b   1.000
_cell.length_c   1.000
_cell.angle_alpha   90.00
_cell.angle_beta   90.00
_cell.angle_gamma   90.00
#
_symmetry.space_group_name_H-M   'P 1'
#
loop_
_entity.id
_entity.type
_entity.pdbx_description
1 polymer ?
#
loop_
_entity_poly.entity_id
_entity_poly.type
_entity_poly.pdbx_seq_one_letter_code
_entity_poly.pdbx_strand_id
1 'polypeptide(L)'
;SDLLFTRKNTPELVGMAAYVESTPIKLMMPDLLFRLNTKNNCNKIFLWKLINNDLYRSRIESAANGSAKSMSNISKERLGKLQFPLPSIELQNQFADFVRTVDKSKVEAQKRVDLYEELLNKKMSEYFMD
;
A
#
# COMPACT_ATOMS: atom_id res chain seq x y z
N SER A 1 -6.07 -1.18 -12.72
CA SER A 1 -5.43 -0.94 -11.40
C SER A 1 -6.34 -0.16 -10.47
N ASP A 2 -6.39 -0.56 -9.22
CA ASP A 2 -7.20 0.06 -8.19
C ASP A 2 -6.34 0.60 -7.06
N LEU A 3 -6.75 1.73 -6.47
CA LEU A 3 -6.19 2.24 -5.22
C LEU A 3 -7.24 2.03 -4.13
N LEU A 4 -6.93 1.17 -3.18
CA LEU A 4 -7.79 0.83 -2.06
C LEU A 4 -7.31 1.55 -0.80
N PHE A 5 -8.25 1.89 0.08
CA PHE A 5 -8.00 2.62 1.32
C PHE A 5 -8.81 2.00 2.46
N THR A 6 -8.15 1.69 3.56
CA THR A 6 -8.82 1.10 4.73
C THR A 6 -9.60 2.17 5.48
N ARG A 7 -10.92 2.17 5.34
CA ARG A 7 -11.80 3.11 6.05
C ARG A 7 -12.09 2.70 7.49
N LYS A 8 -12.03 1.40 7.79
CA LYS A 8 -12.37 0.84 9.10
C LYS A 8 -11.39 -0.29 9.44
N ASN A 9 -10.62 -0.10 10.48
CA ASN A 9 -9.61 -1.05 10.94
C ASN A 9 -9.12 -0.66 12.34
N THR A 10 -8.15 -1.40 12.89
CA THR A 10 -7.46 -0.98 14.10
C THR A 10 -6.81 0.40 13.91
N PRO A 11 -6.52 1.13 15.00
CA PRO A 11 -5.88 2.44 14.91
C PRO A 11 -4.58 2.47 14.10
N GLU A 12 -3.81 1.39 14.14
CA GLU A 12 -2.54 1.28 13.41
C GLU A 12 -2.72 1.07 11.90
N LEU A 13 -3.84 0.45 11.49
CA LEU A 13 -4.07 0.04 10.11
C LEU A 13 -5.15 0.88 9.40
N VAL A 14 -5.92 1.68 10.12
CA VAL A 14 -6.90 2.58 9.50
C VAL A 14 -6.20 3.64 8.65
N GLY A 15 -6.74 3.90 7.47
CA GLY A 15 -6.17 4.90 6.57
C GLY A 15 -4.91 4.46 5.83
N MET A 16 -4.63 3.16 5.80
CA MET A 16 -3.58 2.60 4.92
C MET A 16 -4.12 2.42 3.51
N ALA A 17 -3.26 2.61 2.53
CA ALA A 17 -3.60 2.42 1.13
C ALA A 17 -2.87 1.23 0.51
N ALA A 18 -3.51 0.58 -0.46
CA ALA A 18 -2.92 -0.49 -1.25
C ALA A 18 -3.15 -0.24 -2.75
N TYR A 19 -2.09 -0.34 -3.53
CA TYR A 19 -2.18 -0.29 -4.98
C TYR A 19 -2.29 -1.71 -5.54
N VAL A 20 -3.37 -1.97 -6.28
CA VAL A 20 -3.68 -3.29 -6.84
C VAL A 20 -3.62 -3.21 -8.36
N GLU A 21 -2.67 -3.87 -8.97
CA GLU A 21 -2.48 -3.85 -10.42
C GLU A 21 -3.57 -4.62 -11.16
N SER A 22 -3.89 -5.81 -10.66
CA SER A 22 -4.90 -6.69 -11.26
C SER A 22 -5.61 -7.52 -10.19
N THR A 23 -6.84 -7.87 -10.47
CA THR A 23 -7.65 -8.76 -9.63
C THR A 23 -8.33 -9.81 -10.49
N PRO A 24 -8.67 -10.98 -9.93
CA PRO A 24 -9.58 -11.91 -10.58
C PRO A 24 -10.91 -11.25 -10.95
N ILE A 25 -11.54 -11.72 -12.00
CA ILE A 25 -12.87 -11.26 -12.43
C ILE A 25 -13.88 -11.54 -11.30
N LYS A 26 -14.76 -10.59 -11.05
CA LYS A 26 -15.85 -10.68 -10.05
C LYS A 26 -15.37 -10.73 -8.57
N LEU A 27 -14.24 -10.14 -8.26
CA LEU A 27 -13.85 -9.95 -6.86
C LEU A 27 -14.71 -8.86 -6.21
N MET A 28 -15.38 -9.20 -5.12
CA MET A 28 -16.16 -8.25 -4.33
C MET A 28 -15.27 -7.52 -3.32
N MET A 29 -15.50 -6.23 -3.17
CA MET A 29 -14.79 -5.41 -2.17
C MET A 29 -15.64 -5.30 -0.89
N PRO A 30 -15.06 -5.58 0.30
CA PRO A 30 -15.78 -5.43 1.56
C PRO A 30 -16.06 -3.96 1.89
N ASP A 31 -17.06 -3.70 2.72
CA ASP A 31 -17.43 -2.35 3.19
C ASP A 31 -16.37 -1.68 4.08
N LEU A 32 -15.32 -2.39 4.46
CA LEU A 32 -14.18 -1.87 5.22
C LEU A 32 -13.18 -1.07 4.39
N LEU A 33 -13.36 -1.04 3.08
CA LEU A 33 -12.46 -0.39 2.12
C LEU A 33 -13.19 0.68 1.31
N PHE A 34 -12.46 1.73 0.96
CA PHE A 34 -12.82 2.62 -0.14
C PHE A 34 -11.96 2.32 -1.36
N ARG A 35 -12.54 2.42 -2.55
CA ARG A 35 -11.80 2.54 -3.80
C ARG A 35 -11.61 4.02 -4.10
N LEU A 36 -10.37 4.46 -4.20
CA LEU A 36 -10.03 5.84 -4.50
C LEU A 36 -9.88 6.01 -6.02
N ASN A 37 -10.75 6.81 -6.60
CA ASN A 37 -10.68 7.18 -8.02
C ASN A 37 -9.95 8.51 -8.15
N THR A 38 -8.77 8.50 -8.75
CA THR A 38 -7.98 9.71 -8.96
C THR A 38 -8.45 10.47 -10.21
N LYS A 39 -8.34 11.79 -10.16
CA LYS A 39 -8.51 12.66 -11.33
C LYS A 39 -7.23 12.65 -12.20
N ASN A 40 -7.30 13.24 -13.39
CA ASN A 40 -6.20 13.25 -14.35
C ASN A 40 -4.91 13.95 -13.85
N ASN A 41 -5.03 14.80 -12.83
CA ASN A 41 -3.90 15.50 -12.22
C ASN A 41 -3.27 14.73 -11.04
N CYS A 42 -3.70 13.50 -10.79
CA CYS A 42 -3.21 12.70 -9.66
C CYS A 42 -2.87 11.28 -10.09
N ASN A 43 -1.61 10.91 -9.95
CA ASN A 43 -1.12 9.56 -10.20
C ASN A 43 -1.43 8.64 -9.00
N LYS A 44 -2.02 7.48 -9.24
CA LYS A 44 -2.42 6.52 -8.19
C LYS A 44 -1.24 6.00 -7.37
N ILE A 45 -0.11 5.71 -8.02
CA ILE A 45 1.09 5.19 -7.34
C ILE A 45 1.70 6.28 -6.45
N PHE A 46 1.74 7.53 -6.94
CA PHE A 46 2.17 8.66 -6.13
C PHE A 46 1.27 8.82 -4.90
N LEU A 47 -0.05 8.83 -5.08
CA LEU A 47 -1.01 8.97 -3.99
C LEU A 47 -0.91 7.81 -2.99
N TRP A 48 -0.74 6.58 -3.48
CA TRP A 48 -0.51 5.40 -2.63
C TRP A 48 0.68 5.59 -1.69
N LYS A 49 1.82 5.98 -2.24
CA LYS A 49 3.04 6.20 -1.43
C LYS A 49 2.90 7.39 -0.49
N LEU A 50 2.21 8.44 -0.92
CA LEU A 50 1.95 9.62 -0.09
C LEU A 50 1.07 9.29 1.12
N ILE A 51 -0.03 8.57 0.92
CA ILE A 51 -0.93 8.16 2.01
C ILE A 51 -0.20 7.30 3.04
N ASN A 52 0.67 6.39 2.59
CA ASN A 52 1.41 5.47 3.46
C ASN A 52 2.71 6.08 4.02
N ASN A 53 2.98 7.35 3.75
CA ASN A 53 4.18 8.01 4.27
C ASN A 53 3.99 8.43 5.73
N ASP A 54 5.00 8.18 6.56
CA ASP A 54 4.96 8.45 7.99
C ASP A 54 4.70 9.93 8.32
N LEU A 55 5.13 10.86 7.45
CA LEU A 55 4.89 12.30 7.63
C LEU A 55 3.39 12.68 7.59
N TYR A 56 2.57 11.88 6.93
CA TYR A 56 1.13 12.12 6.82
C TYR A 56 0.30 11.25 7.75
N ARG A 57 0.92 10.30 8.42
CA ARG A 57 0.24 9.34 9.27
C ARG A 57 -0.58 10.00 10.37
N SER A 58 -0.03 10.98 11.07
CA SER A 58 -0.73 11.71 12.13
C SER A 58 -1.98 12.45 11.63
N ARG A 59 -1.93 13.00 10.42
CA ARG A 59 -3.09 13.68 9.79
C ARG A 59 -4.22 12.71 9.47
N ILE A 60 -3.87 11.53 8.97
CA ILE A 60 -4.83 10.47 8.64
C ILE A 60 -5.45 9.92 9.93
N GLU A 61 -4.65 9.66 10.95
CA GLU A 61 -5.12 9.21 12.26
C GLU A 61 -6.06 10.23 12.92
N SER A 62 -5.75 11.52 12.79
CA SER A 62 -6.62 12.59 13.28
C SER A 62 -7.98 12.66 12.58
N ALA A 63 -8.08 12.17 11.35
CA ALA A 63 -9.34 12.06 10.62
C ALA A 63 -10.17 10.84 11.05
N ALA A 64 -9.57 9.88 11.75
CA ALA A 64 -10.25 8.69 12.22
C ALA A 64 -11.07 8.99 13.48
N ASN A 65 -12.24 8.40 13.55
CA ASN A 65 -13.09 8.37 14.76
C ASN A 65 -13.19 6.95 15.28
N GLY A 66 -13.10 6.80 16.58
CA GLY A 66 -13.40 5.54 17.24
C GLY A 66 -13.55 5.75 18.74
N SER A 67 -14.71 5.42 19.26
CA SER A 67 -14.95 5.33 20.70
C SER A 67 -14.44 4.02 21.29
N ALA A 68 -14.24 3.01 20.46
CA ALA A 68 -13.70 1.71 20.86
C ALA A 68 -12.19 1.67 20.59
N LYS A 69 -11.40 1.28 21.59
CA LYS A 69 -9.95 1.11 21.48
C LYS A 69 -9.50 0.12 20.38
N SER A 70 -10.41 -0.69 19.85
CA SER A 70 -10.13 -1.77 18.90
C SER A 70 -10.45 -1.43 17.44
N MET A 71 -11.24 -0.36 17.16
CA MET A 71 -11.71 -0.07 15.81
C MET A 71 -11.82 1.43 15.56
N SER A 72 -11.12 1.93 14.57
CA SER A 72 -11.18 3.30 14.07
C SER A 72 -11.87 3.36 12.71
N ASN A 73 -12.54 4.47 12.41
CA ASN A 73 -13.27 4.65 11.16
C ASN A 73 -13.02 6.05 10.57
N ILE A 74 -12.81 6.10 9.25
CA ILE A 74 -12.73 7.35 8.48
C ILE A 74 -13.93 7.41 7.54
N SER A 75 -14.79 8.41 7.72
CA SER A 75 -15.91 8.65 6.81
C SER A 75 -15.44 9.29 5.49
N LYS A 76 -16.26 9.18 4.45
CA LYS A 76 -15.99 9.85 3.16
C LYS A 76 -15.84 11.37 3.33
N GLU A 77 -16.66 11.98 4.19
CA GLU A 77 -16.59 13.41 4.48
C GLU A 77 -15.25 13.81 5.09
N ARG A 78 -14.77 13.04 6.06
CA ARG A 78 -13.48 13.29 6.73
C ARG A 78 -12.31 13.03 5.80
N LEU A 79 -12.35 11.97 5.02
CA LEU A 79 -11.35 11.69 3.99
C LEU A 79 -11.27 12.85 2.99
N GLY A 80 -12.42 13.40 2.57
CA GLY A 80 -12.49 14.51 1.64
C GLY A 80 -11.92 15.83 2.18
N LYS A 81 -11.78 15.98 3.49
CA LYS A 81 -11.16 17.15 4.14
C LYS A 81 -9.64 17.04 4.27
N LEU A 82 -9.06 15.86 4.05
CA LEU A 82 -7.62 15.69 4.06
C LEU A 82 -6.99 16.40 2.85
N GLN A 83 -5.97 17.18 3.14
CA GLN A 83 -5.21 17.89 2.12
C GLN A 83 -3.83 17.30 1.99
N PHE A 84 -3.46 16.94 0.76
CA PHE A 84 -2.14 16.43 0.41
C PHE A 84 -1.48 17.35 -0.62
N PRO A 85 -0.16 17.54 -0.55
CA PRO A 85 0.56 18.26 -1.59
C PRO A 85 0.54 17.44 -2.89
N LEU A 86 0.14 18.09 -3.98
CA LEU A 86 0.18 17.50 -5.33
C LEU A 86 1.16 18.31 -6.18
N PRO A 87 2.39 17.82 -6.40
CA PRO A 87 3.28 18.40 -7.40
C PRO A 87 2.69 18.22 -8.81
N SER A 88 3.37 18.74 -9.84
CA SER A 88 2.91 18.56 -11.21
C SER A 88 2.76 17.07 -11.56
N ILE A 89 1.84 16.76 -12.48
CA ILE A 89 1.59 15.36 -12.87
C ILE A 89 2.85 14.72 -13.47
N GLU A 90 3.70 15.49 -14.13
CA GLU A 90 4.97 15.03 -14.68
C GLU A 90 5.91 14.54 -13.58
N LEU A 91 6.06 15.28 -12.49
CA LEU A 91 6.85 14.86 -11.33
C LEU A 91 6.26 13.64 -10.62
N GLN A 92 4.93 13.59 -10.49
CA GLN A 92 4.26 12.41 -9.95
C GLN A 92 4.52 11.16 -10.81
N ASN A 93 4.48 11.29 -12.13
CA ASN A 93 4.75 10.18 -13.05
C ASN A 93 6.21 9.72 -12.99
N GLN A 94 7.17 10.64 -12.92
CA GLN A 94 8.58 10.30 -12.72
C GLN A 94 8.80 9.54 -11.42
N PHE A 95 8.17 9.97 -10.33
CA PHE A 95 8.21 9.27 -9.06
C PHE A 95 7.58 7.87 -9.15
N ALA A 96 6.44 7.74 -9.82
CA ALA A 96 5.78 6.45 -10.01
C ALA A 96 6.64 5.46 -10.79
N ASP A 97 7.35 5.92 -11.83
CA ASP A 97 8.29 5.09 -12.59
C ASP A 97 9.48 4.64 -11.73
N PHE A 98 9.98 5.52 -10.89
CA PHE A 98 11.01 5.17 -9.90
C PHE A 98 10.52 4.11 -8.92
N VAL A 99 9.30 4.25 -8.38
CA VAL A 99 8.68 3.26 -7.47
C VAL A 99 8.58 1.89 -8.16
N ARG A 100 8.12 1.84 -9.40
CA ARG A 100 8.03 0.58 -10.16
C ARG A 100 9.39 -0.08 -10.34
N THR A 101 10.43 0.70 -10.62
CA THR A 101 11.82 0.21 -10.74
C THR A 101 12.30 -0.38 -9.41
N VAL A 102 12.07 0.29 -8.30
CA VAL A 102 12.43 -0.19 -6.96
C VAL A 102 11.69 -1.48 -6.62
N ASP A 103 10.38 -1.53 -6.86
CA ASP A 103 9.57 -2.72 -6.56
C ASP A 103 10.01 -3.92 -7.41
N LYS A 104 10.34 -3.72 -8.68
CA LYS A 104 10.92 -4.76 -9.54
C LYS A 104 12.25 -5.27 -8.98
N SER A 105 13.14 -4.38 -8.55
CA SER A 105 14.42 -4.75 -7.96
C SER A 105 14.26 -5.54 -6.66
N LYS A 106 13.26 -5.18 -5.83
CA LYS A 106 12.92 -5.93 -4.61
C LYS A 106 12.46 -7.35 -4.92
N VAL A 107 11.62 -7.54 -5.93
CA VAL A 107 11.16 -8.87 -6.37
C VAL A 107 12.33 -9.72 -6.85
N GLU A 108 13.23 -9.15 -7.66
CA GLU A 108 14.43 -9.85 -8.14
C GLU A 108 15.38 -10.22 -6.99
N ALA A 109 15.58 -9.32 -6.03
CA ALA A 109 16.39 -9.59 -4.85
C ALA A 109 15.79 -10.71 -3.98
N GLN A 110 14.46 -10.71 -3.79
CA GLN A 110 13.77 -11.77 -3.04
C GLN A 110 13.90 -13.13 -3.72
N LYS A 111 13.81 -13.20 -5.03
CA LYS A 111 14.04 -14.44 -5.79
C LYS A 111 15.46 -15.01 -5.57
N ARG A 112 16.47 -14.14 -5.49
CA ARG A 112 17.84 -14.56 -5.18
C ARG A 112 17.97 -15.09 -3.76
N VAL A 113 17.36 -14.42 -2.79
CA VAL A 113 17.33 -14.88 -1.39
C VAL A 113 16.69 -16.27 -1.31
N ASP A 114 15.52 -16.44 -1.92
CA ASP A 114 14.80 -17.73 -1.93
C ASP A 114 15.65 -18.84 -2.56
N LEU A 115 16.34 -18.55 -3.67
CA LEU A 115 17.25 -19.50 -4.31
C LEU A 115 18.42 -19.90 -3.40
N TYR A 116 19.03 -18.93 -2.71
CA TYR A 116 20.14 -19.20 -1.79
C TYR A 116 19.69 -20.00 -0.57
N GLU A 117 18.50 -19.75 -0.04
CA GLU A 117 17.92 -20.53 1.04
C GLU A 117 17.65 -21.99 0.60
N GLU A 118 17.11 -22.18 -0.60
CA GLU A 118 16.92 -23.51 -1.18
C GLU A 118 18.23 -24.26 -1.37
N LEU A 119 19.26 -23.61 -1.89
CA LEU A 119 20.61 -24.20 -2.03
C LEU A 119 21.22 -24.53 -0.68
N LEU A 120 21.07 -23.68 0.32
CA LEU A 120 21.54 -23.94 1.69
C LEU A 120 20.87 -25.18 2.26
N ASN A 121 19.54 -25.26 2.17
CA ASN A 121 18.77 -26.40 2.67
C ASN A 121 19.18 -27.70 1.96
N LYS A 122 19.40 -27.67 0.67
CA LYS A 122 19.91 -28.81 -0.10
C LYS A 122 21.28 -29.27 0.41
N LYS A 123 22.20 -28.33 0.62
CA LYS A 123 23.54 -28.63 1.14
C LYS A 123 23.47 -29.16 2.58
N MET A 124 22.63 -28.59 3.43
CA MET A 124 22.40 -29.11 4.77
C MET A 124 21.94 -30.58 4.75
N SER A 125 21.00 -30.92 3.86
CA SER A 125 20.53 -32.29 3.69
C SER A 125 21.64 -33.23 3.22
N GLU A 126 22.50 -32.80 2.29
CA GLU A 126 23.62 -33.57 1.79
C GLU A 126 24.67 -33.87 2.88
N TYR A 127 24.92 -32.92 3.80
CA TYR A 127 25.98 -33.07 4.82
C TYR A 127 25.50 -33.64 6.15
N PHE A 128 24.23 -33.51 6.52
CA PHE A 128 23.74 -33.81 7.87
C PHE A 128 22.62 -34.87 7.92
N MET A 129 22.10 -35.30 6.78
CA MET A 129 21.02 -36.31 6.70
C MET A 129 21.47 -37.53 5.91
N ASP A 130 22.29 -38.35 6.53
CA ASP A 130 22.61 -39.68 6.00
C ASP A 130 21.56 -40.73 6.37
#